data_7e68f4aeb64f14870e58d0f8d0db0d0f
#
_entry.id   7e68f4aeb64f14870e58d0f8d0db0d0f
#
_cell.length_a   1.000
_cell.length_b   1.000
_cell.length_c   1.000
_cell.angle_alpha   90.00
_cell.angle_beta   90.00
_cell.angle_gamma   90.00
#
_symmetry.space_group_name_H-M   'P 1'
#
loop_
_entity.id
_entity.type
_entity.pdbx_description
1 polymer ?
#
loop_
_entity_poly.entity_id
_entity_poly.type
_entity_poly.pdbx_seq_one_letter_code
_entity_poly.pdbx_strand_id
1 'polypeptide(L)'
;PNFIFFGEAWINNPAMVSYWQKGSNTYDNFQSFIPSMKDFPLQKSLVTGLLSIDEWDSGIGNIYRTLANDFQYGDPYNLVIFAGNHDMQRIFSVLNERLDLFKMALSFIATTRGIPQIYAGTEIAMPSTEDHGELRKDFPGGWKNDDINAFQDIGLSTTQIEAKSFIKKLLNWRKSSKAVAHGKLTHYPVTRGIYVYFRVYQKDMLM
;
A
#
# COMPACT_ATOMS: atom_id res chain seq x y z
N PRO A 1 -18.30 -21.29 -4.94
CA PRO A 1 -17.52 -20.31 -4.17
C PRO A 1 -16.53 -19.63 -5.10
N ASN A 2 -16.52 -18.30 -5.11
CA ASN A 2 -15.56 -17.53 -5.91
C ASN A 2 -14.23 -17.56 -5.15
N PHE A 3 -13.32 -18.43 -5.58
CA PHE A 3 -11.96 -18.45 -5.07
C PHE A 3 -11.16 -17.33 -5.73
N ILE A 4 -10.56 -16.47 -4.92
CA ILE A 4 -9.70 -15.38 -5.38
C ILE A 4 -8.25 -15.74 -5.03
N PHE A 5 -7.35 -15.60 -6.00
CA PHE A 5 -5.92 -15.77 -5.79
C PHE A 5 -5.15 -14.62 -6.46
N PHE A 6 -3.94 -14.38 -5.99
CA PHE A 6 -3.05 -13.39 -6.58
C PHE A 6 -1.63 -13.95 -6.64
N GLY A 7 -0.87 -13.46 -7.61
CA GLY A 7 0.54 -13.82 -7.79
C GLY A 7 1.46 -12.86 -7.05
N GLU A 8 2.63 -13.38 -6.70
CA GLU A 8 3.72 -12.61 -6.14
C GLU A 8 4.95 -12.72 -7.03
N ALA A 9 5.33 -11.60 -7.64
CA ALA A 9 6.60 -11.45 -8.35
C ALA A 9 7.31 -10.22 -7.75
N TRP A 10 8.35 -10.45 -6.97
CA TRP A 10 9.10 -9.38 -6.29
C TRP A 10 10.02 -8.66 -7.28
N ILE A 11 9.42 -7.85 -8.12
CA ILE A 11 10.07 -7.11 -9.19
C ILE A 11 9.56 -5.68 -9.15
N ASN A 12 10.47 -4.69 -9.19
CA ASN A 12 10.13 -3.27 -9.08
C ASN A 12 9.86 -2.60 -10.43
N ASN A 13 9.54 -3.36 -11.47
CA ASN A 13 9.26 -2.85 -12.80
C ASN A 13 7.83 -3.22 -13.23
N PRO A 14 6.96 -2.24 -13.54
CA PRO A 14 5.58 -2.48 -13.93
C PRO A 14 5.42 -3.40 -15.15
N ALA A 15 6.27 -3.26 -16.18
CA ALA A 15 6.20 -4.10 -17.37
C ALA A 15 6.48 -5.58 -17.07
N MET A 16 7.38 -5.84 -16.12
CA MET A 16 7.73 -7.22 -15.74
C MET A 16 6.67 -7.84 -14.82
N VAL A 17 6.02 -7.05 -13.96
CA VAL A 17 4.94 -7.55 -13.10
C VAL A 17 3.67 -7.74 -13.92
N SER A 18 3.35 -6.83 -14.83
CA SER A 18 2.16 -6.92 -15.68
C SER A 18 2.15 -8.16 -16.56
N TYR A 19 3.31 -8.63 -17.00
CA TYR A 19 3.45 -9.88 -17.77
C TYR A 19 2.72 -11.06 -17.13
N TRP A 20 2.67 -11.12 -15.81
CA TRP A 20 2.03 -12.20 -15.06
C TRP A 20 0.54 -11.97 -14.77
N GLN A 21 0.00 -10.79 -15.05
CA GLN A 21 -1.42 -10.54 -14.82
C GLN A 21 -2.25 -10.93 -16.05
N LYS A 22 -3.40 -11.56 -15.82
CA LYS A 22 -4.37 -11.88 -16.86
C LYS A 22 -4.81 -10.62 -17.61
N GLY A 23 -4.81 -10.71 -18.94
CA GLY A 23 -5.29 -9.62 -19.80
C GLY A 23 -4.24 -8.55 -20.12
N SER A 24 -3.01 -8.69 -19.65
CA SER A 24 -1.90 -7.83 -20.05
C SER A 24 -1.45 -8.14 -21.48
N ASN A 25 -0.99 -7.10 -22.18
CA ASN A 25 -0.42 -7.27 -23.51
C ASN A 25 1.03 -7.78 -23.38
N THR A 26 1.29 -8.97 -23.89
CA THR A 26 2.62 -9.58 -23.91
C THR A 26 3.15 -9.65 -25.34
N TYR A 27 4.44 -9.39 -25.52
CA TYR A 27 5.08 -9.38 -26.86
C TYR A 27 5.25 -10.78 -27.47
N ASP A 28 5.22 -11.82 -26.63
CA ASP A 28 5.42 -13.23 -27.00
C ASP A 28 4.10 -14.02 -27.08
N ASN A 29 2.96 -13.34 -26.96
CA ASN A 29 1.63 -13.93 -26.91
C ASN A 29 1.39 -14.85 -25.69
N PHE A 30 2.21 -14.78 -24.66
CA PHE A 30 1.97 -15.48 -23.40
C PHE A 30 0.68 -14.96 -22.77
N GLN A 31 -0.17 -15.85 -22.26
CA GLN A 31 -1.39 -15.52 -21.57
C GLN A 31 -1.36 -16.05 -20.13
N SER A 32 -1.32 -15.16 -19.19
CA SER A 32 -1.46 -15.51 -17.77
C SER A 32 -2.93 -15.69 -17.40
N PHE A 33 -3.20 -16.59 -16.46
CA PHE A 33 -4.51 -16.76 -15.82
C PHE A 33 -4.59 -16.15 -14.42
N ILE A 34 -3.52 -15.51 -13.94
CA ILE A 34 -3.46 -14.89 -12.62
C ILE A 34 -4.25 -13.57 -12.66
N PRO A 35 -5.39 -13.47 -11.96
CA PRO A 35 -6.25 -12.29 -12.09
C PRO A 35 -5.65 -11.04 -11.42
N SER A 36 -4.82 -11.22 -10.40
CA SER A 36 -4.25 -10.16 -9.58
C SER A 36 -2.78 -10.43 -9.27
N MET A 37 -1.99 -9.38 -9.18
CA MET A 37 -0.57 -9.44 -8.79
C MET A 37 -0.32 -8.49 -7.61
N LYS A 38 0.69 -8.80 -6.79
CA LYS A 38 1.22 -7.83 -5.82
C LYS A 38 1.97 -6.73 -6.54
N ASP A 39 1.66 -5.48 -6.21
CA ASP A 39 2.23 -4.28 -6.82
C ASP A 39 3.51 -3.84 -6.09
N PHE A 40 4.59 -4.59 -6.29
CA PHE A 40 5.91 -4.23 -5.78
C PHE A 40 6.45 -2.92 -6.37
N PRO A 41 6.22 -2.61 -7.67
CA PRO A 41 6.61 -1.31 -8.21
C PRO A 41 6.02 -0.13 -7.43
N LEU A 42 4.74 -0.19 -7.10
CA LEU A 42 4.08 0.87 -6.34
C LEU A 42 4.58 0.93 -4.89
N GLN A 43 4.78 -0.22 -4.24
CA GLN A 43 5.36 -0.29 -2.89
C GLN A 43 6.73 0.38 -2.86
N LYS A 44 7.62 0.02 -3.80
CA LYS A 44 8.96 0.61 -3.88
C LYS A 44 8.91 2.11 -4.11
N SER A 45 8.08 2.57 -5.05
CA SER A 45 7.96 4.00 -5.37
C SER A 45 7.34 4.81 -4.24
N LEU A 46 6.41 4.23 -3.48
CA LEU A 46 5.84 4.85 -2.28
C LEU A 46 6.91 5.12 -1.23
N VAL A 47 7.68 4.09 -0.87
CA VAL A 47 8.74 4.19 0.15
C VAL A 47 9.82 5.17 -0.29
N THR A 48 10.35 5.02 -1.50
CA THR A 48 11.40 5.91 -2.00
C THR A 48 10.88 7.33 -2.20
N GLY A 49 9.63 7.50 -2.62
CA GLY A 49 9.00 8.79 -2.79
C GLY A 49 8.83 9.57 -1.49
N LEU A 50 8.54 8.88 -0.39
CA LEU A 50 8.37 9.52 0.92
C LEU A 50 9.69 9.82 1.64
N LEU A 51 10.77 9.09 1.31
CA LEU A 51 12.06 9.24 1.97
C LEU A 51 13.06 10.13 1.21
N SER A 52 12.84 10.34 -0.08
CA SER A 52 13.76 11.11 -0.92
C SER A 52 13.28 12.55 -1.10
N ILE A 53 14.23 13.45 -1.29
CA ILE A 53 13.95 14.83 -1.70
C ILE A 53 13.39 14.84 -3.11
N ASP A 54 12.43 15.73 -3.38
CA ASP A 54 11.87 15.92 -4.72
C ASP A 54 12.90 16.54 -5.66
N GLU A 55 13.33 15.74 -6.63
CA GLU A 55 14.17 16.12 -7.74
C GLU A 55 13.58 15.53 -9.03
N TRP A 56 14.28 15.71 -10.15
CA TRP A 56 13.80 15.26 -11.47
C TRP A 56 13.43 13.75 -11.48
N ASP A 57 14.24 12.88 -10.87
CA ASP A 57 14.06 11.43 -10.86
C ASP A 57 13.85 10.83 -9.46
N SER A 58 13.55 11.64 -8.46
CA SER A 58 13.38 11.21 -7.08
C SER A 58 12.12 11.78 -6.43
N GLY A 59 11.96 11.55 -5.13
CA GLY A 59 10.84 12.07 -4.37
C GLY A 59 9.50 11.48 -4.77
N ILE A 60 8.44 12.21 -4.44
CA ILE A 60 7.04 11.78 -4.65
C ILE A 60 6.68 11.61 -6.14
N GLY A 61 7.48 12.17 -7.05
CA GLY A 61 7.36 11.95 -8.49
C GLY A 61 7.48 10.49 -8.93
N ASN A 62 8.17 9.66 -8.12
CA ASN A 62 8.25 8.21 -8.37
C ASN A 62 6.88 7.54 -8.34
N ILE A 63 6.00 7.96 -7.44
CA ILE A 63 4.63 7.43 -7.34
C ILE A 63 3.85 7.75 -8.63
N TYR A 64 3.93 9.01 -9.08
CA TYR A 64 3.29 9.43 -10.33
C TYR A 64 3.78 8.60 -11.52
N ARG A 65 5.10 8.46 -11.68
CA ARG A 65 5.70 7.69 -12.80
C ARG A 65 5.29 6.22 -12.76
N THR A 66 5.19 5.62 -11.59
CA THR A 66 4.75 4.23 -11.45
C THR A 66 3.30 4.07 -11.87
N LEU A 67 2.40 4.92 -11.38
CA LEU A 67 0.98 4.87 -11.75
C LEU A 67 0.74 5.25 -13.22
N ALA A 68 1.58 6.10 -13.81
CA ALA A 68 1.52 6.41 -15.25
C ALA A 68 1.76 5.18 -16.14
N ASN A 69 2.31 4.10 -15.59
CA ASN A 69 2.49 2.82 -16.27
C ASN A 69 1.31 1.85 -16.10
N ASP A 70 0.21 2.27 -15.50
CA ASP A 70 -0.97 1.43 -15.28
C ASP A 70 -1.57 0.84 -16.57
N PHE A 71 -1.34 1.48 -17.72
CA PHE A 71 -1.76 0.97 -19.04
C PHE A 71 -1.12 -0.37 -19.43
N GLN A 72 -0.05 -0.78 -18.77
CA GLN A 72 0.62 -2.05 -19.04
C GLN A 72 -0.11 -3.25 -18.40
N TYR A 73 -0.88 -3.00 -17.34
CA TYR A 73 -1.63 -4.05 -16.65
C TYR A 73 -2.95 -4.36 -17.36
N GLY A 74 -3.36 -5.60 -17.31
CA GLY A 74 -4.68 -5.99 -17.79
C GLY A 74 -5.82 -5.37 -16.98
N ASP A 75 -5.62 -5.27 -15.66
CA ASP A 75 -6.50 -4.55 -14.73
C ASP A 75 -5.72 -4.00 -13.54
N PRO A 76 -5.29 -2.73 -13.57
CA PRO A 76 -4.56 -2.12 -12.47
C PRO A 76 -5.40 -1.96 -11.19
N TYR A 77 -6.74 -1.97 -11.28
CA TYR A 77 -7.62 -1.89 -10.11
C TYR A 77 -7.71 -3.21 -9.34
N ASN A 78 -7.30 -4.30 -9.97
CA ASN A 78 -7.24 -5.63 -9.35
C ASN A 78 -5.84 -6.00 -8.86
N LEU A 79 -4.90 -5.06 -8.78
CA LEU A 79 -3.60 -5.28 -8.15
C LEU A 79 -3.71 -5.21 -6.63
N VAL A 80 -3.01 -6.10 -5.92
CA VAL A 80 -2.86 -6.03 -4.46
C VAL A 80 -1.77 -5.00 -4.14
N ILE A 81 -2.18 -3.89 -3.56
CA ILE A 81 -1.29 -2.80 -3.16
C ILE A 81 -1.03 -2.84 -1.66
N PHE A 82 0.18 -2.51 -1.25
CA PHE A 82 0.61 -2.63 0.14
C PHE A 82 1.77 -1.68 0.45
N ALA A 83 1.92 -1.32 1.72
CA ALA A 83 3.08 -0.55 2.19
C ALA A 83 4.21 -1.45 2.71
N GLY A 84 3.88 -2.65 3.18
CA GLY A 84 4.82 -3.65 3.65
C GLY A 84 4.16 -5.02 3.78
N ASN A 85 4.96 -6.07 3.91
CA ASN A 85 4.53 -7.45 4.10
C ASN A 85 5.47 -8.19 5.08
N HIS A 86 5.30 -9.50 5.23
CA HIS A 86 6.04 -10.35 6.16
C HIS A 86 7.49 -10.65 5.72
N ASP A 87 7.88 -10.29 4.51
CA ASP A 87 9.22 -10.55 3.95
C ASP A 87 10.08 -9.29 3.85
N MET A 88 9.57 -8.15 4.31
CA MET A 88 10.30 -6.88 4.30
C MET A 88 10.16 -6.15 5.63
N GLN A 89 11.10 -5.27 5.92
CA GLN A 89 11.05 -4.44 7.11
C GLN A 89 9.72 -3.69 7.20
N ARG A 90 9.14 -3.63 8.41
CA ARG A 90 7.83 -3.01 8.64
C ARG A 90 7.86 -1.54 8.26
N ILE A 91 6.83 -1.08 7.60
CA ILE A 91 6.76 0.26 6.99
C ILE A 91 7.06 1.38 8.01
N PHE A 92 6.64 1.25 9.27
CA PHE A 92 6.92 2.26 10.28
C PHE A 92 8.42 2.44 10.50
N SER A 93 9.18 1.35 10.63
CA SER A 93 10.65 1.39 10.76
C SER A 93 11.34 1.87 9.48
N VAL A 94 10.88 1.43 8.30
CA VAL A 94 11.40 1.90 7.01
C VAL A 94 11.26 3.41 6.86
N LEU A 95 10.20 4.00 7.40
CA LEU A 95 9.96 5.44 7.41
C LEU A 95 10.62 6.16 8.61
N ASN A 96 11.65 5.56 9.22
CA ASN A 96 12.40 6.11 10.37
C ASN A 96 11.48 6.46 11.54
N GLU A 97 10.45 5.65 11.78
CA GLU A 97 9.44 5.82 12.83
C GLU A 97 8.72 7.18 12.82
N ARG A 98 8.70 7.81 11.64
CA ARG A 98 7.98 9.06 11.42
C ARG A 98 6.50 8.80 11.20
N LEU A 99 5.69 9.14 12.20
CA LEU A 99 4.24 8.92 12.20
C LEU A 99 3.53 9.71 11.10
N ASP A 100 4.02 10.89 10.75
CA ASP A 100 3.49 11.72 9.65
C ASP A 100 3.64 11.02 8.29
N LEU A 101 4.84 10.53 7.97
CA LEU A 101 5.09 9.77 6.74
C LEU A 101 4.33 8.44 6.71
N PHE A 102 4.24 7.78 7.87
CA PHE A 102 3.44 6.57 8.02
C PHE A 102 1.95 6.81 7.69
N LYS A 103 1.37 7.89 8.23
CA LYS A 103 -0.01 8.27 7.93
C LYS A 103 -0.20 8.62 6.44
N MET A 104 0.77 9.30 5.83
CA MET A 104 0.74 9.57 4.38
C MET A 104 0.75 8.27 3.57
N ALA A 105 1.65 7.33 3.90
CA ALA A 105 1.73 6.04 3.22
C ALA A 105 0.40 5.27 3.29
N LEU A 106 -0.19 5.16 4.48
CA LEU A 106 -1.45 4.43 4.69
C LEU A 106 -2.64 5.15 4.06
N SER A 107 -2.66 6.49 4.07
CA SER A 107 -3.68 7.26 3.34
C SER A 107 -3.61 6.98 1.84
N PHE A 108 -2.41 6.99 1.27
CA PHE A 108 -2.21 6.70 -0.14
C PHE A 108 -2.68 5.27 -0.49
N ILE A 109 -2.23 4.24 0.25
CA ILE A 109 -2.66 2.85 0.05
C ILE A 109 -4.18 2.70 0.21
N ALA A 110 -4.80 3.42 1.13
CA ALA A 110 -6.23 3.34 1.34
C ALA A 110 -7.07 4.09 0.29
N THR A 111 -6.50 4.98 -0.51
CA THR A 111 -7.27 5.86 -1.39
C THR A 111 -6.91 5.74 -2.87
N THR A 112 -5.71 5.26 -3.21
CA THR A 112 -5.30 5.03 -4.60
C THR A 112 -6.04 3.82 -5.22
N ARG A 113 -5.73 3.50 -6.48
CA ARG A 113 -6.29 2.32 -7.16
C ARG A 113 -5.73 1.02 -6.58
N GLY A 114 -6.43 -0.09 -6.75
CA GLY A 114 -6.03 -1.42 -6.31
C GLY A 114 -6.72 -1.88 -5.02
N ILE A 115 -6.37 -3.07 -4.57
CA ILE A 115 -6.91 -3.74 -3.39
C ILE A 115 -5.90 -3.61 -2.26
N PRO A 116 -6.16 -2.80 -1.22
CA PRO A 116 -5.20 -2.58 -0.14
C PRO A 116 -5.02 -3.83 0.72
N GLN A 117 -3.77 -4.22 0.92
CA GLN A 117 -3.34 -5.22 1.88
C GLN A 117 -2.64 -4.52 3.06
N ILE A 118 -3.13 -4.76 4.26
CA ILE A 118 -2.53 -4.27 5.51
C ILE A 118 -1.94 -5.47 6.24
N TYR A 119 -0.62 -5.46 6.45
CA TYR A 119 0.06 -6.50 7.20
C TYR A 119 -0.23 -6.34 8.69
N ALA A 120 -0.53 -7.45 9.39
CA ALA A 120 -0.84 -7.44 10.82
C ALA A 120 0.25 -6.75 11.65
N GLY A 121 -0.16 -5.87 12.56
CA GLY A 121 0.73 -5.01 13.35
C GLY A 121 1.00 -3.64 12.71
N THR A 122 0.70 -3.46 11.42
CA THR A 122 0.78 -2.13 10.79
C THR A 122 -0.20 -1.17 11.46
N GLU A 123 -1.38 -1.63 11.86
CA GLU A 123 -2.42 -0.81 12.50
C GLU A 123 -1.98 -0.17 13.82
N ILE A 124 -0.95 -0.71 14.46
CA ILE A 124 -0.36 -0.15 15.68
C ILE A 124 1.07 0.37 15.44
N ALA A 125 1.42 0.66 14.19
CA ALA A 125 2.77 1.11 13.81
C ALA A 125 3.87 0.23 14.43
N MET A 126 3.70 -1.10 14.37
CA MET A 126 4.63 -2.05 14.95
C MET A 126 5.99 -1.93 14.26
N PRO A 127 7.09 -1.67 14.99
CA PRO A 127 8.42 -1.58 14.42
C PRO A 127 9.04 -2.97 14.18
N SER A 128 10.11 -3.01 13.38
CA SER A 128 10.98 -4.18 13.23
C SER A 128 12.40 -3.79 12.83
N THR A 129 13.34 -4.69 13.05
CA THR A 129 14.60 -4.71 12.31
C THR A 129 14.40 -5.43 10.97
N GLU A 130 15.48 -5.74 10.26
CA GLU A 130 15.45 -6.57 9.04
C GLU A 130 15.49 -8.08 9.33
N ASP A 131 15.64 -8.46 10.60
CA ASP A 131 15.65 -9.87 11.02
C ASP A 131 14.30 -10.54 10.75
N HIS A 132 14.30 -11.71 10.14
CA HIS A 132 13.08 -12.42 9.74
C HIS A 132 12.16 -12.77 10.93
N GLY A 133 12.71 -13.04 12.11
CA GLY A 133 11.92 -13.24 13.32
C GLY A 133 11.19 -11.96 13.74
N GLU A 134 11.91 -10.83 13.71
CA GLU A 134 11.35 -9.52 14.02
C GLU A 134 10.25 -9.07 13.04
N LEU A 135 10.42 -9.37 11.73
CA LEU A 135 9.40 -9.07 10.72
C LEU A 135 8.08 -9.78 11.00
N ARG A 136 8.14 -10.99 11.58
CA ARG A 136 7.02 -11.91 11.77
C ARG A 136 6.60 -12.07 13.23
N LYS A 137 6.98 -11.13 14.10
CA LYS A 137 6.53 -11.12 15.49
C LYS A 137 5.02 -11.21 15.60
N ASP A 138 4.57 -11.92 16.60
CA ASP A 138 3.17 -12.03 16.96
C ASP A 138 2.55 -10.65 17.26
N PHE A 139 1.27 -10.54 16.98
CA PHE A 139 0.51 -9.34 17.35
C PHE A 139 0.34 -9.30 18.88
N PRO A 140 0.75 -8.21 19.55
CA PRO A 140 0.74 -8.15 21.00
C PRO A 140 -0.68 -8.24 21.58
N GLY A 141 -0.86 -9.11 22.56
CA GLY A 141 -2.14 -9.38 23.22
C GLY A 141 -2.85 -10.63 22.70
N GLY A 142 -2.21 -11.40 21.80
CA GLY A 142 -2.73 -12.68 21.32
C GLY A 142 -2.55 -13.84 22.30
N TRP A 143 -1.60 -13.72 23.23
CA TRP A 143 -1.25 -14.77 24.18
C TRP A 143 -1.55 -14.36 25.63
N LYS A 144 -1.82 -15.37 26.47
CA LYS A 144 -2.25 -15.17 27.88
C LYS A 144 -1.27 -14.35 28.73
N ASN A 145 0.02 -14.40 28.41
CA ASN A 145 1.09 -13.79 29.21
C ASN A 145 1.73 -12.59 28.51
N ASP A 146 1.09 -12.03 27.51
CA ASP A 146 1.59 -10.82 26.85
C ASP A 146 1.49 -9.62 27.81
N ASP A 147 2.61 -8.94 28.03
CA ASP A 147 2.66 -7.70 28.83
C ASP A 147 1.94 -6.54 28.14
N ILE A 148 1.86 -6.59 26.79
CA ILE A 148 1.18 -5.60 25.96
C ILE A 148 -0.05 -6.25 25.35
N ASN A 149 -1.21 -5.58 25.45
CA ASN A 149 -2.43 -6.01 24.79
C ASN A 149 -2.96 -4.92 23.87
N ALA A 150 -2.63 -5.04 22.59
CA ALA A 150 -3.03 -4.06 21.58
C ALA A 150 -4.53 -4.09 21.23
N PHE A 151 -5.24 -5.17 21.56
CA PHE A 151 -6.71 -5.22 21.42
C PHE A 151 -7.41 -4.31 22.43
N GLN A 152 -6.83 -4.15 23.62
CA GLN A 152 -7.38 -3.39 24.76
C GLN A 152 -6.63 -2.06 25.00
N ASP A 153 -5.66 -1.71 24.15
CA ASP A 153 -4.79 -0.53 24.28
C ASP A 153 -3.90 -0.54 25.54
N ILE A 154 -3.69 -1.71 26.15
CA ILE A 154 -2.85 -1.86 27.34
C ILE A 154 -1.38 -1.92 26.91
N GLY A 155 -0.55 -1.08 27.51
CA GLY A 155 0.92 -1.06 27.27
C GLY A 155 1.35 -0.47 25.94
N LEU A 156 0.43 0.05 25.11
CA LEU A 156 0.76 0.75 23.89
C LEU A 156 1.32 2.15 24.18
N SER A 157 2.30 2.56 23.39
CA SER A 157 2.78 3.94 23.38
C SER A 157 1.74 4.91 22.80
N THR A 158 1.90 6.20 23.07
CA THR A 158 1.04 7.24 22.48
C THR A 158 1.05 7.22 20.96
N THR A 159 2.21 6.98 20.35
CA THR A 159 2.36 6.84 18.89
C THR A 159 1.56 5.66 18.35
N GLN A 160 1.59 4.52 19.03
CA GLN A 160 0.84 3.32 18.63
C GLN A 160 -0.67 3.52 18.75
N ILE A 161 -1.13 4.16 19.82
CA ILE A 161 -2.56 4.51 20.02
C ILE A 161 -3.03 5.48 18.93
N GLU A 162 -2.21 6.48 18.60
CA GLU A 162 -2.52 7.45 17.56
C GLU A 162 -2.58 6.79 16.18
N ALA A 163 -1.62 5.92 15.84
CA ALA A 163 -1.62 5.14 14.60
C ALA A 163 -2.89 4.27 14.49
N LYS A 164 -3.21 3.52 15.54
CA LYS A 164 -4.42 2.67 15.61
C LYS A 164 -5.70 3.47 15.39
N SER A 165 -5.83 4.59 16.09
CA SER A 165 -6.98 5.49 15.95
C SER A 165 -7.11 6.04 14.52
N PHE A 166 -5.99 6.48 13.93
CA PHE A 166 -5.94 6.98 12.57
C PHE A 166 -6.37 5.93 11.56
N ILE A 167 -5.76 4.74 11.60
CA ILE A 167 -6.06 3.66 10.65
C ILE A 167 -7.51 3.17 10.80
N LYS A 168 -8.00 3.05 12.02
CA LYS A 168 -9.41 2.72 12.29
C LYS A 168 -10.37 3.70 11.61
N LYS A 169 -10.12 5.01 11.75
CA LYS A 169 -10.92 6.06 11.10
C LYS A 169 -10.83 5.97 9.58
N LEU A 170 -9.62 5.86 9.06
CA LEU A 170 -9.35 5.79 7.62
C LEU A 170 -10.05 4.60 6.96
N LEU A 171 -9.91 3.40 7.52
CA LEU A 171 -10.50 2.18 6.95
C LEU A 171 -12.04 2.14 7.12
N ASN A 172 -12.58 2.68 8.22
CA ASN A 172 -14.03 2.79 8.37
C ASN A 172 -14.63 3.79 7.38
N TRP A 173 -13.97 4.94 7.17
CA TRP A 173 -14.37 5.89 6.13
C TRP A 173 -14.28 5.25 4.73
N ARG A 174 -13.19 4.52 4.42
CA ARG A 174 -13.02 3.83 3.14
C ARG A 174 -14.18 2.88 2.83
N LYS A 175 -14.70 2.14 3.81
CA LYS A 175 -15.84 1.22 3.62
C LYS A 175 -17.09 1.91 3.05
N SER A 176 -17.30 3.18 3.34
CA SER A 176 -18.46 3.95 2.87
C SER A 176 -18.17 4.76 1.60
N SER A 177 -16.91 4.88 1.18
CA SER A 177 -16.51 5.69 0.03
C SER A 177 -16.66 4.91 -1.29
N LYS A 178 -17.73 5.21 -2.04
CA LYS A 178 -17.94 4.64 -3.37
C LYS A 178 -16.88 5.10 -4.37
N ALA A 179 -16.42 6.35 -4.26
CA ALA A 179 -15.34 6.87 -5.10
C ALA A 179 -14.08 6.03 -4.97
N VAL A 180 -13.69 5.63 -3.75
CA VAL A 180 -12.51 4.79 -3.52
C VAL A 180 -12.76 3.33 -3.93
N ALA A 181 -13.94 2.78 -3.67
CA ALA A 181 -14.26 1.40 -3.97
C ALA A 181 -14.38 1.12 -5.48
N HIS A 182 -14.99 2.04 -6.23
CA HIS A 182 -15.39 1.82 -7.62
C HIS A 182 -14.90 2.91 -8.59
N GLY A 183 -14.33 4.00 -8.07
CA GLY A 183 -13.97 5.16 -8.88
C GLY A 183 -12.73 4.92 -9.74
N LYS A 184 -12.67 5.60 -10.87
CA LYS A 184 -11.47 5.67 -11.70
C LYS A 184 -10.47 6.65 -11.11
N LEU A 185 -9.19 6.31 -11.24
CA LEU A 185 -8.08 7.17 -10.86
C LEU A 185 -7.77 8.14 -12.01
N THR A 186 -7.73 9.43 -11.69
CA THR A 186 -7.14 10.46 -12.55
C THR A 186 -6.08 11.16 -11.73
N HIS A 187 -4.87 11.31 -12.28
CA HIS A 187 -3.76 11.88 -11.53
C HIS A 187 -2.91 12.81 -12.42
N TYR A 188 -2.16 13.69 -11.77
CA TYR A 188 -1.42 14.74 -12.44
C TYR A 188 0.05 14.71 -12.04
N PRO A 189 0.96 15.20 -12.93
CA PRO A 189 2.38 15.31 -12.62
C PRO A 189 2.61 16.08 -11.33
N VAL A 190 3.59 15.63 -10.57
CA VAL A 190 4.00 16.31 -9.32
C VAL A 190 4.51 17.70 -9.64
N THR A 191 4.06 18.68 -8.89
CA THR A 191 4.49 20.07 -9.02
C THR A 191 4.81 20.61 -7.63
N ARG A 192 6.04 21.09 -7.43
CA ARG A 192 6.52 21.68 -6.17
C ARG A 192 6.28 20.76 -4.95
N GLY A 193 6.56 19.45 -5.09
CA GLY A 193 6.40 18.48 -4.02
C GLY A 193 4.93 18.11 -3.72
N ILE A 194 3.99 18.52 -4.57
CA ILE A 194 2.57 18.22 -4.41
C ILE A 194 2.14 17.24 -5.49
N TYR A 195 1.62 16.10 -5.08
CA TYR A 195 1.00 15.11 -5.96
C TYR A 195 -0.51 15.13 -5.78
N VAL A 196 -1.23 15.35 -6.88
CA VAL A 196 -2.70 15.44 -6.87
C VAL A 196 -3.29 14.30 -7.70
N TYR A 197 -4.24 13.61 -7.12
CA TYR A 197 -5.05 12.62 -7.83
C TYR A 197 -6.50 12.65 -7.38
N PHE A 198 -7.37 12.14 -8.23
CA PHE A 198 -8.80 12.02 -7.98
C PHE A 198 -9.26 10.59 -8.13
N ARG A 199 -10.22 10.19 -7.31
CA ARG A 199 -11.04 9.00 -7.51
C ARG A 199 -12.46 9.46 -7.78
N VAL A 200 -13.00 9.09 -8.93
CA VAL A 200 -14.33 9.55 -9.36
C VAL A 200 -15.23 8.38 -9.68
N TYR A 201 -16.38 8.33 -9.04
CA TYR A 201 -17.44 7.37 -9.29
C TYR A 201 -18.80 8.08 -9.31
N GLN A 202 -19.42 8.19 -10.49
CA GLN A 202 -20.67 8.94 -10.69
C GLN A 202 -20.54 10.40 -10.18
N LYS A 203 -21.26 10.73 -9.10
CA LYS A 203 -21.22 12.04 -8.45
C LYS A 203 -20.27 12.11 -7.25
N ASP A 204 -19.74 10.97 -6.83
CA ASP A 204 -18.80 10.87 -5.70
C ASP A 204 -17.38 11.13 -6.19
N MET A 205 -16.68 12.03 -5.54
CA MET A 205 -15.30 12.38 -5.85
C MET A 205 -14.47 12.47 -4.57
N LEU A 206 -13.25 11.93 -4.63
CA LEU A 206 -12.17 12.14 -3.66
C LEU A 206 -11.01 12.82 -4.38
N MET A 207 -10.42 13.83 -3.74
CA MET A 207 -9.15 14.45 -4.13
C MET A 207 -8.12 14.19 -3.04
#